data_4491a8b39ae40a04ee06e1e4086959e5
#
_entry.id   4491a8b39ae40a04ee06e1e4086959e5
#
_cell.length_a   1.000
_cell.length_b   1.000
_cell.length_c   1.000
_cell.angle_alpha   90.00
_cell.angle_beta   90.00
_cell.angle_gamma   90.00
#
_symmetry.space_group_name_H-M   'P 1'
#
loop_
_entity.id
_entity.type
_entity.pdbx_description
1 polymer ?
#
loop_
_entity_poly.entity_id
_entity_poly.type
_entity_poly.pdbx_seq_one_letter_code
_entity_poly.pdbx_strand_id
1 'polypeptide(L)'
;KAEVTEDMKQRLAAGEKVIYFANRVSTVLNLYRNALQEYRNEAAVSFSSDDELDKQEKETREILEKRDEIQAYIAENQKLPDDIRLFLTTSKNKEGINIKNADIKTMYIETHSQIDAIQMAGRVRAGLDQLYIVTDAVQNSAPESPFEYELSGRADLKASLNALLAQKKEDAGIAEGAPWSVQEHEEIRSYIAYIQKKFPHFCYDYFADTFPN
;
A
#
# COMPACT_ATOMS: atom_id res chain seq x y z
N LYS A 1 -4.41 -10.03 9.36
CA LYS A 1 -5.66 -9.85 8.57
C LYS A 1 -6.91 -10.28 9.35
N ALA A 2 -6.89 -11.39 10.11
CA ALA A 2 -8.04 -11.81 10.93
C ALA A 2 -8.46 -10.75 11.96
N GLU A 3 -7.50 -10.14 12.66
CA GLU A 3 -7.75 -9.06 13.62
C GLU A 3 -8.39 -7.83 12.95
N VAL A 4 -7.94 -7.48 11.75
CA VAL A 4 -8.51 -6.36 10.97
C VAL A 4 -9.96 -6.65 10.59
N THR A 5 -10.24 -7.86 10.15
CA THR A 5 -11.61 -8.26 9.81
C THR A 5 -12.52 -8.21 11.03
N GLU A 6 -12.04 -8.63 12.18
CA GLU A 6 -12.82 -8.59 13.43
C GLU A 6 -13.07 -7.15 13.89
N ASP A 7 -12.07 -6.27 13.82
CA ASP A 7 -12.25 -4.84 14.11
C ASP A 7 -13.27 -4.18 13.16
N MET A 8 -13.20 -4.50 11.86
CA MET A 8 -14.20 -4.04 10.89
C MET A 8 -15.61 -4.49 11.24
N LYS A 9 -15.79 -5.76 11.65
CA LYS A 9 -17.10 -6.28 12.09
C LYS A 9 -17.64 -5.54 13.28
N GLN A 10 -16.81 -5.28 14.28
CA GLN A 10 -17.20 -4.53 15.48
C GLN A 10 -17.68 -3.11 15.13
N ARG A 11 -16.97 -2.43 14.23
CA ARG A 11 -17.36 -1.08 13.77
C ARG A 11 -18.65 -1.07 12.97
N LEU A 12 -18.79 -2.00 12.04
CA LEU A 12 -20.02 -2.16 11.26
C LEU A 12 -21.21 -2.50 12.16
N ALA A 13 -21.03 -3.34 13.17
CA ALA A 13 -22.04 -3.64 14.17
C ALA A 13 -22.42 -2.40 15.02
N ALA A 14 -21.46 -1.50 15.25
CA ALA A 14 -21.69 -0.22 15.90
C ALA A 14 -22.35 0.84 14.99
N GLY A 15 -22.61 0.51 13.73
CA GLY A 15 -23.23 1.41 12.75
C GLY A 15 -22.24 2.35 12.04
N GLU A 16 -20.94 2.16 12.20
CA GLU A 16 -19.93 2.98 11.54
C GLU A 16 -19.84 2.64 10.05
N LYS A 17 -19.45 3.65 9.24
CA LYS A 17 -19.05 3.45 7.84
C LYS A 17 -17.55 3.22 7.75
N VAL A 18 -17.16 2.18 7.00
CA VAL A 18 -15.79 1.71 6.88
C VAL A 18 -15.38 1.63 5.42
N ILE A 19 -14.17 2.09 5.12
CA ILE A 19 -13.53 1.91 3.81
C ILE A 19 -12.32 0.98 3.95
N TYR A 20 -12.17 0.06 3.01
CA TYR A 20 -11.01 -0.81 2.92
C TYR A 20 -10.38 -0.74 1.52
N PHE A 21 -9.13 -0.31 1.43
CA PHE A 21 -8.32 -0.36 0.24
C PHE A 21 -7.44 -1.60 0.25
N ALA A 22 -7.72 -2.53 -0.64
CA ALA A 22 -6.94 -3.75 -0.83
C ALA A 22 -5.90 -3.60 -1.93
N ASN A 23 -4.83 -4.38 -1.85
CA ASN A 23 -3.84 -4.45 -2.93
C ASN A 23 -4.30 -5.30 -4.13
N ARG A 24 -5.25 -6.22 -3.91
CA ARG A 24 -5.70 -7.19 -4.92
C ARG A 24 -7.22 -7.28 -4.98
N VAL A 25 -7.75 -7.49 -6.18
CA VAL A 25 -9.18 -7.77 -6.39
C VAL A 25 -9.61 -9.03 -5.62
N SER A 26 -8.79 -10.07 -5.59
CA SER A 26 -9.08 -11.30 -4.84
C SER A 26 -9.29 -11.04 -3.34
N THR A 27 -8.59 -10.08 -2.74
CA THR A 27 -8.82 -9.68 -1.34
C THR A 27 -10.17 -8.99 -1.18
N VAL A 28 -10.52 -8.06 -2.08
CA VAL A 28 -11.84 -7.40 -2.10
C VAL A 28 -12.96 -8.45 -2.17
N LEU A 29 -12.85 -9.38 -3.10
CA LEU A 29 -13.86 -10.43 -3.29
C LEU A 29 -13.95 -11.39 -2.10
N ASN A 30 -12.81 -11.77 -1.51
CA ASN A 30 -12.80 -12.62 -0.32
C ASN A 30 -13.46 -11.94 0.89
N LEU A 31 -13.20 -10.64 1.11
CA LEU A 31 -13.86 -9.87 2.16
C LEU A 31 -15.38 -9.80 1.89
N TYR A 32 -15.77 -9.48 0.66
CA TYR A 32 -17.17 -9.35 0.28
C TYR A 32 -17.94 -10.66 0.33
N ARG A 33 -17.37 -11.76 -0.21
CA ARG A 33 -18.06 -13.06 -0.34
C ARG A 33 -18.06 -13.86 0.94
N ASN A 34 -16.98 -13.79 1.73
CA ASN A 34 -16.72 -14.69 2.84
C ASN A 34 -16.61 -13.98 4.18
N ALA A 35 -15.57 -13.16 4.35
CA ALA A 35 -15.18 -12.64 5.66
C ALA A 35 -16.19 -11.66 6.27
N LEU A 36 -16.90 -10.89 5.42
CA LEU A 36 -17.89 -9.87 5.80
C LEU A 36 -19.25 -10.15 5.13
N GLN A 37 -19.58 -11.42 4.92
CA GLN A 37 -20.78 -11.87 4.21
C GLN A 37 -22.06 -11.31 4.83
N GLU A 38 -22.12 -11.18 6.15
CA GLU A 38 -23.28 -10.63 6.88
C GLU A 38 -23.59 -9.17 6.52
N TYR A 39 -22.61 -8.43 5.99
CA TYR A 39 -22.75 -7.02 5.59
C TYR A 39 -22.92 -6.81 4.08
N ARG A 40 -23.07 -7.87 3.28
CA ARG A 40 -23.15 -7.78 1.79
C ARG A 40 -24.23 -6.82 1.27
N ASN A 41 -25.35 -6.72 1.98
CA ASN A 41 -26.44 -5.83 1.58
C ASN A 41 -26.13 -4.34 1.78
N GLU A 42 -25.18 -4.05 2.64
CA GLU A 42 -24.71 -2.70 2.98
C GLU A 42 -23.27 -2.46 2.47
N ALA A 43 -22.79 -3.36 1.62
CA ALA A 43 -21.43 -3.34 1.08
C ALA A 43 -21.44 -3.00 -0.41
N ALA A 44 -20.51 -2.13 -0.80
CA ALA A 44 -20.20 -1.86 -2.19
C ALA A 44 -18.74 -2.23 -2.48
N VAL A 45 -18.51 -2.66 -3.72
CA VAL A 45 -17.19 -3.00 -4.23
C VAL A 45 -16.81 -2.11 -5.40
N SER A 46 -15.52 -1.74 -5.50
CA SER A 46 -15.01 -0.99 -6.63
C SER A 46 -13.57 -1.41 -6.95
N PHE A 47 -13.31 -1.76 -8.20
CA PHE A 47 -11.98 -2.11 -8.69
C PHE A 47 -11.89 -1.86 -10.20
N SER A 48 -10.70 -1.56 -10.71
CA SER A 48 -10.47 -1.15 -12.10
C SER A 48 -10.19 -2.28 -13.07
N SER A 49 -9.89 -3.50 -12.57
CA SER A 49 -9.57 -4.66 -13.42
C SER A 49 -10.45 -5.83 -13.04
N ASP A 50 -10.98 -6.48 -14.06
CA ASP A 50 -11.80 -7.70 -13.99
C ASP A 50 -11.18 -8.87 -14.78
N ASP A 51 -9.91 -8.74 -15.18
CA ASP A 51 -9.21 -9.69 -16.04
C ASP A 51 -9.06 -11.08 -15.41
N GLU A 52 -9.04 -11.16 -14.07
CA GLU A 52 -8.89 -12.40 -13.31
C GLU A 52 -10.26 -13.03 -12.94
N LEU A 53 -11.38 -12.44 -13.37
CA LEU A 53 -12.72 -12.86 -12.97
C LEU A 53 -13.36 -13.75 -14.01
N ASP A 54 -13.98 -14.85 -13.54
CA ASP A 54 -14.85 -15.66 -14.38
C ASP A 54 -16.19 -14.95 -14.62
N LYS A 55 -16.28 -14.25 -15.76
CA LYS A 55 -17.48 -13.50 -16.17
C LYS A 55 -18.68 -14.38 -16.52
N GLN A 56 -18.51 -15.70 -16.62
CA GLN A 56 -19.61 -16.64 -16.87
C GLN A 56 -20.34 -17.01 -15.57
N GLU A 57 -19.67 -16.86 -14.43
CA GLU A 57 -20.28 -17.07 -13.13
C GLU A 57 -21.35 -16.00 -12.83
N LYS A 58 -22.56 -16.46 -12.46
CA LYS A 58 -23.69 -15.56 -12.17
C LYS A 58 -23.37 -14.55 -11.07
N GLU A 59 -22.78 -15.01 -9.95
CA GLU A 59 -22.41 -14.15 -8.83
C GLU A 59 -21.39 -13.08 -9.24
N THR A 60 -20.43 -13.44 -10.09
CA THR A 60 -19.44 -12.49 -10.61
C THR A 60 -20.09 -11.40 -11.44
N ARG A 61 -21.07 -11.74 -12.29
CA ARG A 61 -21.81 -10.74 -13.08
C ARG A 61 -22.60 -9.77 -12.18
N GLU A 62 -23.27 -10.27 -11.15
CA GLU A 62 -24.00 -9.45 -10.19
C GLU A 62 -23.06 -8.49 -9.45
N ILE A 63 -21.84 -8.94 -9.11
CA ILE A 63 -20.82 -8.10 -8.48
C ILE A 63 -20.32 -7.01 -9.45
N LEU A 64 -20.10 -7.35 -10.73
CA LEU A 64 -19.65 -6.39 -11.74
C LEU A 64 -20.72 -5.32 -12.03
N GLU A 65 -21.99 -5.70 -12.13
CA GLU A 65 -23.10 -4.75 -12.26
C GLU A 65 -23.16 -3.77 -11.09
N LYS A 66 -23.13 -4.27 -9.85
CA LYS A 66 -23.10 -3.44 -8.65
C LYS A 66 -21.85 -2.54 -8.58
N ARG A 67 -20.69 -3.05 -9.02
CA ARG A 67 -19.47 -2.25 -9.11
C ARG A 67 -19.66 -1.06 -10.05
N ASP A 68 -20.20 -1.29 -11.22
CA ASP A 68 -20.39 -0.26 -12.25
C ASP A 68 -21.42 0.79 -11.79
N GLU A 69 -22.50 0.36 -11.14
CA GLU A 69 -23.48 1.25 -10.51
C GLU A 69 -22.86 2.14 -9.43
N ILE A 70 -22.07 1.57 -8.52
CA ILE A 70 -21.46 2.34 -7.44
C ILE A 70 -20.38 3.31 -7.96
N GLN A 71 -19.61 2.90 -8.98
CA GLN A 71 -18.62 3.77 -9.61
C GLN A 71 -19.29 4.97 -10.30
N ALA A 72 -20.37 4.74 -11.03
CA ALA A 72 -21.15 5.81 -11.65
C ALA A 72 -21.73 6.75 -10.59
N TYR A 73 -22.30 6.21 -9.51
CA TYR A 73 -22.86 7.01 -8.43
C TYR A 73 -21.79 7.89 -7.75
N ILE A 74 -20.60 7.33 -7.45
CA ILE A 74 -19.50 8.07 -6.84
C ILE A 74 -18.98 9.15 -7.79
N ALA A 75 -18.86 8.85 -9.08
CA ALA A 75 -18.40 9.80 -10.09
C ALA A 75 -19.32 11.03 -10.17
N GLU A 76 -20.64 10.82 -10.11
CA GLU A 76 -21.64 11.88 -10.18
C GLU A 76 -21.77 12.66 -8.86
N ASN A 77 -21.87 11.94 -7.74
CA ASN A 77 -22.24 12.53 -6.45
C ASN A 77 -21.05 12.85 -5.54
N GLN A 78 -19.88 12.30 -5.82
CA GLN A 78 -18.68 12.35 -4.96
C GLN A 78 -18.97 11.88 -3.53
N LYS A 79 -19.84 10.91 -3.37
CA LYS A 79 -20.28 10.32 -2.11
C LYS A 79 -20.57 8.83 -2.29
N LEU A 80 -20.48 8.07 -1.21
CA LEU A 80 -21.12 6.76 -1.11
C LEU A 80 -22.62 6.94 -0.82
N PRO A 81 -23.50 6.07 -1.33
CA PRO A 81 -24.89 6.00 -0.93
C PRO A 81 -25.04 5.86 0.58
N ASP A 82 -26.15 6.37 1.13
CA ASP A 82 -26.35 6.39 2.58
C ASP A 82 -26.55 4.99 3.20
N ASP A 83 -27.07 4.06 2.42
CA ASP A 83 -27.27 2.65 2.77
C ASP A 83 -25.99 1.80 2.69
N ILE A 84 -24.93 2.33 2.09
CA ILE A 84 -23.63 1.66 2.05
C ILE A 84 -22.79 2.03 3.27
N ARG A 85 -22.52 1.02 4.10
CA ARG A 85 -21.66 1.15 5.29
C ARG A 85 -20.27 0.53 5.12
N LEU A 86 -20.11 -0.40 4.18
CA LEU A 86 -18.84 -1.04 3.87
C LEU A 86 -18.45 -0.77 2.41
N PHE A 87 -17.33 -0.07 2.19
CA PHE A 87 -16.80 0.14 0.86
C PHE A 87 -15.46 -0.55 0.70
N LEU A 88 -15.42 -1.55 -0.17
CA LEU A 88 -14.24 -2.36 -0.49
C LEU A 88 -13.70 -1.97 -1.86
N THR A 89 -12.46 -1.51 -1.92
CA THR A 89 -11.85 -1.07 -3.18
C THR A 89 -10.40 -1.48 -3.28
N THR A 90 -9.79 -1.25 -4.46
CA THR A 90 -8.38 -1.52 -4.67
C THR A 90 -7.56 -0.23 -4.78
N SER A 91 -6.27 -0.32 -4.46
CA SER A 91 -5.33 0.80 -4.58
C SER A 91 -5.24 1.36 -6.01
N LYS A 92 -5.53 0.55 -7.04
CA LYS A 92 -5.57 1.00 -8.44
C LYS A 92 -6.69 2.02 -8.72
N ASN A 93 -7.76 2.01 -7.91
CA ASN A 93 -8.86 2.99 -8.02
C ASN A 93 -8.56 4.33 -7.31
N LYS A 94 -7.39 4.47 -6.71
CA LYS A 94 -7.02 5.68 -5.95
C LYS A 94 -7.13 6.99 -6.75
N GLU A 95 -7.01 6.94 -8.07
CA GLU A 95 -7.01 8.14 -8.92
C GLU A 95 -8.41 8.63 -9.32
N GLY A 96 -9.43 7.76 -9.29
CA GLY A 96 -10.79 8.05 -9.75
C GLY A 96 -11.83 8.36 -8.67
N ILE A 97 -11.50 8.18 -7.39
CA ILE A 97 -12.47 8.24 -6.30
C ILE A 97 -12.26 9.50 -5.44
N ASN A 98 -13.32 10.29 -5.26
CA ASN A 98 -13.40 11.32 -4.23
C ASN A 98 -14.66 11.10 -3.42
N ILE A 99 -14.52 11.01 -2.10
CA ILE A 99 -15.62 10.70 -1.18
C ILE A 99 -15.76 11.85 -0.18
N LYS A 100 -16.90 12.51 -0.18
CA LYS A 100 -17.20 13.67 0.67
C LYS A 100 -18.15 13.33 1.85
N ASN A 101 -18.42 12.06 2.10
CA ASN A 101 -19.22 11.63 3.23
C ASN A 101 -18.54 12.02 4.56
N ALA A 102 -19.21 12.82 5.37
CA ALA A 102 -18.70 13.28 6.67
C ALA A 102 -18.79 12.21 7.77
N ASP A 103 -19.59 11.16 7.55
CA ASP A 103 -19.82 10.04 8.45
C ASP A 103 -18.84 8.87 8.26
N ILE A 104 -17.94 8.96 7.28
CA ILE A 104 -16.85 8.00 7.11
C ILE A 104 -15.66 8.45 7.97
N LYS A 105 -15.40 7.72 9.04
CA LYS A 105 -14.37 8.07 10.02
C LYS A 105 -13.21 7.11 10.07
N THR A 106 -13.40 5.89 9.56
CA THR A 106 -12.41 4.81 9.63
C THR A 106 -12.07 4.27 8.26
N MET A 107 -10.77 4.12 8.02
CA MET A 107 -10.23 3.57 6.78
C MET A 107 -9.11 2.56 7.08
N TYR A 108 -9.10 1.48 6.33
CA TYR A 108 -8.04 0.47 6.30
C TYR A 108 -7.38 0.47 4.93
N ILE A 109 -6.05 0.45 4.90
CA ILE A 109 -5.27 0.47 3.65
C ILE A 109 -4.22 -0.63 3.68
N GLU A 110 -4.29 -1.58 2.76
CA GLU A 110 -3.20 -2.52 2.49
C GLU A 110 -2.12 -1.81 1.69
N THR A 111 -1.03 -1.44 2.33
CA THR A 111 0.13 -0.86 1.64
C THR A 111 1.39 -0.92 2.49
N HIS A 112 2.54 -0.95 1.84
CA HIS A 112 3.86 -0.72 2.44
C HIS A 112 4.42 0.67 2.06
N SER A 113 3.69 1.43 1.24
CA SER A 113 4.08 2.75 0.75
C SER A 113 3.38 3.84 1.53
N GLN A 114 4.16 4.68 2.22
CA GLN A 114 3.64 5.87 2.90
C GLN A 114 2.95 6.84 1.92
N ILE A 115 3.50 6.99 0.72
CA ILE A 115 2.94 7.87 -0.32
C ILE A 115 1.56 7.37 -0.74
N ASP A 116 1.42 6.07 -0.98
CA ASP A 116 0.13 5.47 -1.34
C ASP A 116 -0.88 5.59 -0.21
N ALA A 117 -0.47 5.39 1.05
CA ALA A 117 -1.33 5.58 2.21
C ALA A 117 -1.89 7.02 2.27
N ILE A 118 -1.03 8.01 2.10
CA ILE A 118 -1.43 9.44 2.09
C ILE A 118 -2.39 9.73 0.93
N GLN A 119 -2.09 9.22 -0.27
CA GLN A 119 -2.94 9.43 -1.44
C GLN A 119 -4.32 8.80 -1.28
N MET A 120 -4.40 7.57 -0.76
CA MET A 120 -5.67 6.89 -0.52
C MET A 120 -6.46 7.54 0.61
N ALA A 121 -5.83 7.89 1.73
CA ALA A 121 -6.48 8.61 2.82
C ALA A 121 -7.05 9.95 2.36
N GLY A 122 -6.34 10.69 1.49
CA GLY A 122 -6.79 11.94 0.90
C GLY A 122 -8.05 11.83 0.01
N ARG A 123 -8.53 10.61 -0.30
CA ARG A 123 -9.77 10.41 -1.05
C ARG A 123 -11.03 10.64 -0.20
N VAL A 124 -10.93 10.51 1.11
CA VAL A 124 -12.00 10.92 2.04
C VAL A 124 -11.81 12.38 2.41
N ARG A 125 -12.54 13.25 1.73
CA ARG A 125 -12.34 14.72 1.81
C ARG A 125 -12.86 15.36 3.10
N ALA A 126 -13.75 14.70 3.81
CA ALA A 126 -14.27 15.17 5.09
C ALA A 126 -13.33 14.95 6.28
N GLY A 127 -12.23 14.22 6.05
CA GLY A 127 -11.27 13.81 7.07
C GLY A 127 -11.63 12.49 7.74
N LEU A 128 -10.59 11.82 8.25
CA LEU A 128 -10.67 10.54 8.95
C LEU A 128 -10.29 10.74 10.41
N ASP A 129 -10.97 10.03 11.31
CA ASP A 129 -10.59 9.97 12.72
C ASP A 129 -9.55 8.86 12.94
N GLN A 130 -9.62 7.78 12.12
CA GLN A 130 -8.74 6.62 12.25
C GLN A 130 -8.31 6.10 10.87
N LEU A 131 -7.01 5.89 10.72
CA LEU A 131 -6.38 5.29 9.55
C LEU A 131 -5.53 4.10 9.99
N TYR A 132 -5.87 2.91 9.49
CA TYR A 132 -5.15 1.68 9.76
C TYR A 132 -4.35 1.26 8.54
N ILE A 133 -3.05 1.12 8.70
CA ILE A 133 -2.20 0.54 7.65
C ILE A 133 -2.13 -0.96 7.91
N VAL A 134 -2.70 -1.72 6.97
CA VAL A 134 -2.74 -3.17 7.01
C VAL A 134 -1.52 -3.69 6.27
N THR A 135 -0.53 -4.14 7.02
CA THR A 135 0.63 -4.84 6.48
C THR A 135 0.44 -6.33 6.70
N ASP A 136 0.87 -7.16 5.75
CA ASP A 136 1.02 -8.57 6.06
C ASP A 136 2.05 -8.66 7.20
N ALA A 137 1.75 -9.44 8.23
CA ALA A 137 2.76 -9.83 9.19
C ALA A 137 3.96 -10.28 8.36
N VAL A 138 5.11 -9.68 8.61
CA VAL A 138 6.34 -9.96 7.86
C VAL A 138 6.47 -11.47 7.77
N GLN A 139 5.98 -12.04 6.67
CA GLN A 139 6.48 -13.33 6.30
C GLN A 139 7.97 -13.06 6.13
N ASN A 140 8.78 -13.81 6.86
CA ASN A 140 10.21 -13.93 6.61
C ASN A 140 10.39 -14.52 5.20
N SER A 141 9.97 -13.76 4.17
CA SER A 141 10.44 -13.98 2.83
C SER A 141 11.93 -13.79 2.93
N ALA A 142 12.68 -14.78 2.48
CA ALA A 142 14.11 -14.64 2.36
C ALA A 142 14.36 -13.27 1.70
N PRO A 143 15.24 -12.43 2.25
CA PRO A 143 15.48 -11.09 1.74
C PRO A 143 15.75 -11.18 0.25
N GLU A 144 15.07 -10.37 -0.56
CA GLU A 144 15.25 -10.33 -2.02
C GLU A 144 16.70 -10.01 -2.40
N SER A 145 17.46 -9.49 -1.44
CA SER A 145 18.86 -9.11 -1.57
C SER A 145 19.56 -9.19 -0.21
N PRO A 146 20.86 -9.53 -0.16
CA PRO A 146 21.66 -9.43 1.06
C PRO A 146 21.57 -8.08 1.74
N PHE A 147 21.46 -7.00 0.96
CA PHE A 147 21.33 -5.63 1.45
C PHE A 147 20.03 -5.39 2.23
N GLU A 148 18.94 -6.09 1.89
CA GLU A 148 17.66 -5.98 2.61
C GLU A 148 17.76 -6.54 4.03
N TYR A 149 18.49 -7.63 4.21
CA TYR A 149 18.78 -8.19 5.53
C TYR A 149 19.64 -7.24 6.38
N GLU A 150 20.65 -6.63 5.77
CA GLU A 150 21.53 -5.69 6.44
C GLU A 150 20.82 -4.41 6.89
N LEU A 151 19.76 -4.00 6.20
CA LEU A 151 18.99 -2.78 6.50
C LEU A 151 17.78 -3.03 7.41
N SER A 152 17.36 -4.28 7.60
CA SER A 152 16.19 -4.60 8.39
C SER A 152 16.36 -4.24 9.86
N GLY A 153 15.34 -3.60 10.44
CA GLY A 153 15.31 -3.28 11.88
C GLY A 153 16.14 -2.07 12.31
N ARG A 154 16.69 -1.27 11.39
CA ARG A 154 17.46 -0.08 11.71
C ARG A 154 16.57 1.16 11.89
N ALA A 155 16.77 1.88 13.01
CA ALA A 155 15.96 3.04 13.38
C ALA A 155 16.21 4.27 12.50
N ASP A 156 17.44 4.46 12.04
CA ASP A 156 17.85 5.54 11.14
C ASP A 156 18.33 4.94 9.83
N LEU A 157 17.43 4.92 8.84
CA LEU A 157 17.71 4.35 7.54
C LEU A 157 18.84 5.10 6.82
N LYS A 158 18.85 6.43 6.84
CA LYS A 158 19.88 7.23 6.16
C LYS A 158 21.27 6.95 6.72
N ALA A 159 21.43 7.03 8.05
CA ALA A 159 22.69 6.73 8.69
C ALA A 159 23.15 5.30 8.38
N SER A 160 22.20 4.35 8.35
CA SER A 160 22.47 2.95 8.03
C SER A 160 22.92 2.75 6.59
N LEU A 161 22.29 3.44 5.61
CA LEU A 161 22.70 3.37 4.21
C LEU A 161 24.14 3.87 4.01
N ASN A 162 24.49 4.98 4.65
CA ASN A 162 25.84 5.54 4.57
C ASN A 162 26.87 4.70 5.32
N ALA A 163 26.52 4.12 6.46
CA ALA A 163 27.40 3.21 7.20
C ALA A 163 27.71 1.94 6.40
N LEU A 164 26.71 1.34 5.74
CA LEU A 164 26.91 0.19 4.87
C LEU A 164 27.72 0.54 3.61
N LEU A 165 27.52 1.72 3.04
CA LEU A 165 28.35 2.18 1.92
C LEU A 165 29.81 2.31 2.33
N ALA A 166 30.08 2.89 3.52
CA ALA A 166 31.43 3.00 4.07
C ALA A 166 32.06 1.62 4.30
N GLN A 167 31.31 0.67 4.88
CA GLN A 167 31.79 -0.70 5.07
C GLN A 167 32.15 -1.38 3.75
N LYS A 168 31.29 -1.25 2.70
CA LYS A 168 31.56 -1.84 1.40
C LYS A 168 32.81 -1.25 0.72
N LYS A 169 33.09 0.03 0.97
CA LYS A 169 34.34 0.66 0.50
C LYS A 169 35.56 0.09 1.22
N GLU A 170 35.45 -0.08 2.53
CA GLU A 170 36.50 -0.70 3.34
C GLU A 170 36.77 -2.14 2.86
N ASP A 171 35.71 -2.94 2.67
CA ASP A 171 35.80 -4.32 2.17
C ASP A 171 36.42 -4.40 0.76
N ALA A 172 36.19 -3.38 -0.07
CA ALA A 172 36.80 -3.24 -1.40
C ALA A 172 38.23 -2.68 -1.37
N GLY A 173 38.79 -2.38 -0.18
CA GLY A 173 40.14 -1.86 -0.03
C GLY A 173 40.29 -0.38 -0.42
N ILE A 174 39.21 0.37 -0.50
CA ILE A 174 39.21 1.80 -0.84
C ILE A 174 39.59 2.58 0.42
N ALA A 175 40.80 3.18 0.44
CA ALA A 175 41.24 3.99 1.56
C ALA A 175 40.46 5.31 1.65
N GLU A 176 40.23 5.80 2.86
CA GLU A 176 39.55 7.07 3.12
C GLU A 176 40.30 8.22 2.40
N GLY A 177 39.55 9.01 1.61
CA GLY A 177 40.10 10.12 0.83
C GLY A 177 40.89 9.73 -0.43
N ALA A 178 41.02 8.43 -0.73
CA ALA A 178 41.61 7.99 -1.99
C ALA A 178 40.68 8.24 -3.18
N PRO A 179 41.19 8.61 -4.36
CA PRO A 179 40.37 8.65 -5.56
C PRO A 179 39.85 7.24 -5.90
N TRP A 180 38.55 7.12 -6.14
CA TRP A 180 37.92 5.89 -6.51
C TRP A 180 36.77 6.12 -7.49
N SER A 181 36.33 5.06 -8.17
CA SER A 181 35.21 5.12 -9.11
C SER A 181 34.22 4.00 -8.84
N VAL A 182 32.96 4.36 -8.72
CA VAL A 182 31.85 3.39 -8.55
C VAL A 182 31.83 2.33 -9.66
N GLN A 183 32.25 2.71 -10.89
CA GLN A 183 32.27 1.82 -12.06
C GLN A 183 33.29 0.68 -11.92
N GLU A 184 34.33 0.88 -11.15
CA GLU A 184 35.40 -0.11 -10.95
C GLU A 184 35.06 -1.14 -9.86
N HIS A 185 34.03 -0.86 -9.04
CA HIS A 185 33.61 -1.70 -7.92
C HIS A 185 32.17 -2.18 -8.11
N GLU A 186 32.01 -3.37 -8.66
CA GLU A 186 30.69 -3.93 -9.02
C GLU A 186 29.76 -4.10 -7.84
N GLU A 187 30.27 -4.51 -6.69
CA GLU A 187 29.46 -4.70 -5.48
C GLU A 187 28.90 -3.38 -4.96
N ILE A 188 29.73 -2.32 -4.91
CA ILE A 188 29.29 -0.98 -4.48
C ILE A 188 28.28 -0.42 -5.49
N ARG A 189 28.53 -0.57 -6.78
CA ARG A 189 27.59 -0.18 -7.84
C ARG A 189 26.25 -0.89 -7.70
N SER A 190 26.29 -2.19 -7.44
CA SER A 190 25.07 -3.00 -7.24
C SER A 190 24.31 -2.57 -6.00
N TYR A 191 25.01 -2.24 -4.91
CA TYR A 191 24.41 -1.69 -3.70
C TYR A 191 23.72 -0.35 -3.95
N ILE A 192 24.42 0.60 -4.59
CA ILE A 192 23.85 1.92 -4.92
C ILE A 192 22.61 1.76 -5.81
N ALA A 193 22.66 0.93 -6.83
CA ALA A 193 21.55 0.66 -7.73
C ALA A 193 20.36 0.03 -7.00
N TYR A 194 20.63 -0.90 -6.07
CA TYR A 194 19.58 -1.49 -5.21
C TYR A 194 18.91 -0.43 -4.35
N ILE A 195 19.69 0.43 -3.67
CA ILE A 195 19.13 1.49 -2.82
C ILE A 195 18.29 2.47 -3.62
N GLN A 196 18.77 2.93 -4.77
CA GLN A 196 18.03 3.84 -5.65
C GLN A 196 16.72 3.23 -6.17
N LYS A 197 16.69 1.92 -6.40
CA LYS A 197 15.48 1.19 -6.80
C LYS A 197 14.51 1.01 -5.63
N LYS A 198 15.00 0.62 -4.45
CA LYS A 198 14.17 0.30 -3.28
C LYS A 198 13.69 1.55 -2.55
N PHE A 199 14.54 2.58 -2.51
CA PHE A 199 14.30 3.85 -1.82
C PHE A 199 14.56 5.03 -2.76
N PRO A 200 13.68 5.30 -3.73
CA PRO A 200 13.93 6.28 -4.80
C PRO A 200 14.11 7.73 -4.32
N HIS A 201 13.76 8.02 -3.08
CA HIS A 201 14.00 9.30 -2.44
C HIS A 201 15.43 9.45 -1.87
N PHE A 202 16.19 8.35 -1.75
CA PHE A 202 17.60 8.38 -1.40
C PHE A 202 18.45 8.27 -2.67
N CYS A 203 18.66 9.38 -3.35
CA CYS A 203 19.56 9.42 -4.50
C CYS A 203 21.02 9.47 -4.04
N TYR A 204 21.87 8.62 -4.63
CA TYR A 204 23.30 8.69 -4.36
C TYR A 204 23.88 9.95 -4.97
N ASP A 205 24.55 10.77 -4.14
CA ASP A 205 25.29 11.93 -4.58
C ASP A 205 26.75 11.57 -4.87
N TYR A 206 27.10 11.53 -6.14
CA TYR A 206 28.45 11.17 -6.58
C TYR A 206 29.52 12.19 -6.16
N PHE A 207 29.15 13.44 -5.88
CA PHE A 207 30.09 14.47 -5.42
C PHE A 207 30.29 14.41 -3.92
N ALA A 208 29.24 14.22 -3.17
CA ALA A 208 29.30 14.07 -1.72
C ALA A 208 29.62 12.65 -1.27
N ASP A 209 29.54 11.68 -2.21
CA ASP A 209 29.79 10.26 -1.98
C ASP A 209 28.94 9.67 -0.83
N THR A 210 27.67 10.10 -0.77
CA THR A 210 26.70 9.73 0.25
C THR A 210 25.28 9.63 -0.32
N PHE A 211 24.36 9.15 0.51
CA PHE A 211 22.93 9.29 0.29
C PHE A 211 22.39 10.49 1.07
N PRO A 212 22.22 11.69 0.45
CA PRO A 212 21.87 12.91 1.18
C PRO A 212 20.41 12.99 1.63
N ASN A 213 19.50 12.35 0.99
CA ASN A 213 18.07 12.19 1.37
C ASN A 213 17.26 11.81 0.14
#